data_b8dcc62489e6371e06b0ae9ae062811a
#
_entry.id   b8dcc62489e6371e06b0ae9ae062811a
#
_cell.length_a   1.000
_cell.length_b   1.000
_cell.length_c   1.000
_cell.angle_alpha   90.00
_cell.angle_beta   90.00
_cell.angle_gamma   90.00
#
_symmetry.space_group_name_H-M   'P 1'
#
loop_
_entity.id
_entity.type
_entity.pdbx_description
1 polymer ?
#
loop_
_entity_poly.entity_id
_entity_poly.type
_entity_poly.pdbx_seq_one_letter_code
_entity_poly.pdbx_strand_id
1 'polypeptide(L)'
;MAKPLDPTVVEILKKHGVVCYLASGTDEKYVLEEAELLGLTGYFAGIYGAQDNYKNFSKKMVIDRIIQTHQLSGSDFVAFGDGYVEIEDSKAVNGIAVGLATDEKNRCGIDAWKRSRLISAGADLIIPDFREFHAIEAYLFS
;
A
#
# COMPACT_ATOMS: atom_id res chain seq x y z
N MET A 1 -4.68 -12.77 15.56
CA MET A 1 -4.81 -12.81 14.10
C MET A 1 -4.39 -11.50 13.48
N ALA A 2 -3.73 -11.56 12.34
CA ALA A 2 -3.36 -10.37 11.59
C ALA A 2 -4.61 -9.60 11.15
N LYS A 3 -4.52 -8.27 11.15
CA LYS A 3 -5.61 -7.41 10.68
C LYS A 3 -5.26 -6.89 9.29
N PRO A 4 -6.00 -7.31 8.25
CA PRO A 4 -5.80 -6.79 6.91
C PRO A 4 -6.26 -5.34 6.79
N LEU A 5 -6.01 -4.73 5.66
CA LEU A 5 -6.59 -3.43 5.34
C LEU A 5 -8.11 -3.57 5.28
N ASP A 6 -8.81 -2.71 5.98
CA ASP A 6 -10.27 -2.69 6.02
C ASP A 6 -10.80 -1.25 5.94
N PRO A 7 -12.13 -1.06 5.81
CA PRO A 7 -12.70 0.28 5.74
C PRO A 7 -12.34 1.19 6.91
N THR A 8 -12.17 0.62 8.11
CA THR A 8 -11.83 1.41 9.31
C THR A 8 -10.49 2.12 9.14
N VAL A 9 -9.48 1.41 8.64
CA VAL A 9 -8.15 1.97 8.40
C VAL A 9 -8.23 3.07 7.35
N VAL A 10 -8.93 2.82 6.26
CA VAL A 10 -9.08 3.80 5.18
C VAL A 10 -9.83 5.05 5.66
N GLU A 11 -10.85 4.88 6.50
CA GLU A 11 -11.59 6.00 7.08
C GLU A 11 -10.69 6.89 7.95
N ILE A 12 -9.79 6.29 8.73
CA ILE A 12 -8.83 7.05 9.54
C ILE A 12 -7.93 7.90 8.65
N LEU A 13 -7.43 7.32 7.56
CA LEU A 13 -6.61 8.06 6.59
C LEU A 13 -7.39 9.21 5.96
N LYS A 14 -8.65 9.00 5.62
CA LYS A 14 -9.50 10.04 5.04
C LYS A 14 -9.72 11.22 5.99
N LYS A 15 -9.81 10.96 7.29
CA LYS A 15 -9.94 12.02 8.30
C LYS A 15 -8.74 12.97 8.30
N HIS A 16 -7.58 12.49 7.89
CA HIS A 16 -6.38 13.30 7.75
C HIS A 16 -6.25 13.95 6.36
N GLY A 17 -7.30 13.84 5.54
CA GLY A 17 -7.29 14.40 4.20
C GLY A 17 -6.51 13.58 3.17
N VAL A 18 -6.23 12.32 3.48
CA VAL A 18 -5.48 11.43 2.59
C VAL A 18 -6.40 10.85 1.52
N VAL A 19 -5.96 10.93 0.26
CA VAL A 19 -6.64 10.28 -0.86
C VAL A 19 -5.98 8.91 -1.07
N CYS A 20 -6.79 7.85 -1.07
CA CYS A 20 -6.30 6.48 -1.14
C CYS A 20 -6.48 5.88 -2.53
N TYR A 21 -5.48 5.12 -2.96
CA TYR A 21 -5.48 4.38 -4.23
C TYR A 21 -5.09 2.93 -3.96
N LEU A 22 -5.67 2.01 -4.71
CA LEU A 22 -5.33 0.60 -4.65
C LEU A 22 -4.67 0.18 -5.96
N ALA A 23 -3.51 -0.47 -5.88
CA ALA A 23 -2.81 -0.99 -7.05
C ALA A 23 -2.37 -2.43 -6.80
N SER A 24 -2.59 -3.29 -7.79
CA SER A 24 -2.27 -4.71 -7.70
C SER A 24 -1.69 -5.22 -9.02
N GLY A 25 -0.82 -6.22 -8.96
CA GLY A 25 -0.32 -6.92 -10.14
C GLY A 25 -1.30 -7.94 -10.70
N THR A 26 -2.40 -8.22 -10.00
CA THR A 26 -3.48 -9.09 -10.45
C THR A 26 -4.30 -8.40 -11.52
N ASP A 27 -4.95 -9.16 -12.40
CA ASP A 27 -5.84 -8.61 -13.43
C ASP A 27 -6.87 -7.66 -12.79
N GLU A 28 -7.03 -6.49 -13.38
CA GLU A 28 -7.88 -5.42 -12.84
C GLU A 28 -9.31 -5.89 -12.55
N LYS A 29 -9.85 -6.73 -13.40
CA LYS A 29 -11.19 -7.32 -13.23
C LYS A 29 -11.32 -8.02 -11.87
N TYR A 30 -10.33 -8.82 -11.50
CA TYR A 30 -10.36 -9.56 -10.24
C TYR A 30 -10.09 -8.65 -9.05
N VAL A 31 -9.26 -7.63 -9.21
CA VAL A 31 -9.01 -6.65 -8.15
C VAL A 31 -10.29 -5.88 -7.82
N LEU A 32 -11.05 -5.47 -8.85
CA LEU A 32 -12.31 -4.77 -8.67
C LEU A 32 -13.36 -5.66 -7.99
N GLU A 33 -13.47 -6.92 -8.40
CA GLU A 33 -14.39 -7.87 -7.78
C GLU A 33 -14.07 -8.09 -6.31
N GLU A 34 -12.79 -8.27 -5.99
CA GLU A 34 -12.32 -8.49 -4.63
C GLU A 34 -12.55 -7.27 -3.75
N ALA A 35 -12.26 -6.08 -4.26
CA ALA A 35 -12.51 -4.83 -3.54
C ALA A 35 -14.01 -4.65 -3.24
N GLU A 36 -14.87 -5.01 -4.17
CA GLU A 36 -16.32 -4.96 -3.98
C GLU A 36 -16.77 -5.93 -2.89
N LEU A 37 -16.27 -7.17 -2.92
CA LEU A 37 -16.59 -8.18 -1.91
C LEU A 37 -16.15 -7.74 -0.50
N LEU A 38 -15.05 -7.02 -0.40
CA LEU A 38 -14.53 -6.52 0.88
C LEU A 38 -15.15 -5.18 1.29
N GLY A 39 -16.04 -4.60 0.47
CA GLY A 39 -16.68 -3.33 0.76
C GLY A 39 -15.74 -2.14 0.68
N LEU A 40 -14.67 -2.24 -0.11
CA LEU A 40 -13.63 -1.22 -0.19
C LEU A 40 -13.76 -0.28 -1.38
N THR A 41 -14.58 -0.60 -2.36
CA THR A 41 -14.66 0.12 -3.65
C THR A 41 -14.88 1.62 -3.47
N GLY A 42 -15.77 2.01 -2.57
CA GLY A 42 -16.10 3.42 -2.35
C GLY A 42 -15.04 4.20 -1.56
N TYR A 43 -14.03 3.55 -1.04
CA TYR A 43 -13.00 4.18 -0.22
C TYR A 43 -11.76 4.61 -1.02
N PHE A 44 -11.63 4.13 -2.26
CA PHE A 44 -10.47 4.45 -3.09
C PHE A 44 -10.85 5.38 -4.23
N ALA A 45 -10.01 6.39 -4.47
CA ALA A 45 -10.18 7.31 -5.59
C ALA A 45 -9.88 6.63 -6.92
N GLY A 46 -9.08 5.57 -6.91
CA GLY A 46 -8.79 4.76 -8.09
C GLY A 46 -8.36 3.36 -7.68
N ILE A 47 -8.74 2.38 -8.49
CA ILE A 47 -8.34 0.98 -8.31
C ILE A 47 -7.70 0.53 -9.62
N TYR A 48 -6.45 0.09 -9.53
CA TYR A 48 -5.65 -0.25 -10.70
C TYR A 48 -5.16 -1.69 -10.62
N GLY A 49 -5.23 -2.38 -11.74
CA GLY A 49 -4.72 -3.74 -11.87
C GLY A 49 -4.16 -3.96 -13.25
N ALA A 50 -3.59 -5.14 -13.49
CA ALA A 50 -3.07 -5.50 -14.81
C ALA A 50 -4.22 -5.57 -15.83
N GLN A 51 -3.99 -5.04 -17.04
CA GLN A 51 -4.95 -5.05 -18.13
C GLN A 51 -4.37 -5.85 -19.30
N ASP A 52 -5.23 -6.59 -20.00
CA ASP A 52 -4.82 -7.42 -21.14
C ASP A 52 -4.13 -6.62 -22.24
N ASN A 53 -4.48 -5.35 -22.39
CA ASN A 53 -3.94 -4.46 -23.41
C ASN A 53 -2.60 -3.85 -23.05
N TYR A 54 -2.16 -4.00 -21.80
CA TYR A 54 -0.91 -3.43 -21.32
C TYR A 54 0.10 -4.53 -21.03
N LYS A 55 1.02 -4.72 -21.98
CA LYS A 55 2.10 -5.69 -21.83
C LYS A 55 3.09 -5.33 -20.70
N ASN A 56 3.11 -4.06 -20.31
CA ASN A 56 4.10 -3.51 -19.37
C ASN A 56 3.45 -2.78 -18.19
N PHE A 57 2.32 -3.26 -17.68
CA PHE A 57 1.74 -2.69 -16.48
C PHE A 57 2.71 -2.84 -15.31
N SER A 58 2.94 -1.74 -14.58
CA SER A 58 3.71 -1.79 -13.34
C SER A 58 3.09 -0.85 -12.31
N LYS A 59 3.26 -1.20 -11.04
CA LYS A 59 2.82 -0.34 -9.94
C LYS A 59 3.57 0.99 -9.95
N LYS A 60 4.79 1.01 -10.47
CA LYS A 60 5.57 2.23 -10.63
C LYS A 60 4.86 3.23 -11.54
N MET A 61 4.26 2.76 -12.64
CA MET A 61 3.49 3.62 -13.55
C MET A 61 2.32 4.28 -12.83
N VAL A 62 1.63 3.54 -11.96
CA VAL A 62 0.52 4.08 -11.17
C VAL A 62 1.03 5.13 -10.20
N ILE A 63 2.12 4.84 -9.49
CA ILE A 63 2.73 5.77 -8.54
C ILE A 63 3.13 7.07 -9.23
N ASP A 64 3.84 6.97 -10.35
CA ASP A 64 4.28 8.14 -11.12
C ASP A 64 3.10 8.97 -11.59
N ARG A 65 2.05 8.33 -12.08
CA ARG A 65 0.83 9.01 -12.52
C ARG A 65 0.16 9.78 -11.40
N ILE A 66 0.03 9.16 -10.22
CA ILE A 66 -0.58 9.80 -9.04
C ILE A 66 0.21 11.04 -8.65
N ILE A 67 1.53 10.91 -8.56
CA ILE A 67 2.41 12.01 -8.17
C ILE A 67 2.34 13.16 -9.16
N GLN A 68 2.36 12.87 -10.45
CA GLN A 68 2.27 13.88 -11.50
C GLN A 68 0.91 14.56 -11.54
N THR A 69 -0.16 13.77 -11.46
CA THR A 69 -1.54 14.28 -11.56
C THR A 69 -1.86 15.25 -10.41
N HIS A 70 -1.39 14.96 -9.21
CA HIS A 70 -1.69 15.75 -8.02
C HIS A 70 -0.55 16.68 -7.62
N GLN A 71 0.52 16.74 -8.39
CA GLN A 71 1.69 17.61 -8.14
C GLN A 71 2.26 17.41 -6.73
N LEU A 72 2.38 16.17 -6.30
CA LEU A 72 2.88 15.82 -4.98
C LEU A 72 4.40 15.89 -4.93
N SER A 73 4.96 16.34 -3.82
CA SER A 73 6.37 16.10 -3.51
C SER A 73 6.49 14.75 -2.81
N GLY A 74 7.69 14.17 -2.85
CA GLY A 74 7.90 12.80 -2.37
C GLY A 74 7.34 12.50 -0.99
N SER A 75 7.54 13.42 -0.02
CA SER A 75 7.07 13.25 1.36
C SER A 75 5.55 13.32 1.52
N ASP A 76 4.83 13.76 0.50
CA ASP A 76 3.35 13.79 0.50
C ASP A 76 2.76 12.45 0.09
N PHE A 77 3.59 11.48 -0.26
CA PHE A 77 3.20 10.17 -0.75
C PHE A 77 3.62 9.08 0.23
N VAL A 78 2.69 8.18 0.59
CA VAL A 78 2.99 7.00 1.39
C VAL A 78 2.45 5.76 0.69
N ALA A 79 3.25 4.71 0.64
CA ALA A 79 2.84 3.43 0.10
C ALA A 79 2.90 2.35 1.17
N PHE A 80 1.91 1.49 1.18
CA PHE A 80 1.87 0.28 2.00
C PHE A 80 2.00 -0.92 1.06
N GLY A 81 2.96 -1.79 1.31
CA GLY A 81 3.16 -2.94 0.44
C GLY A 81 3.89 -4.08 1.11
N ASP A 82 3.61 -5.30 0.64
CA ASP A 82 4.27 -6.51 1.11
C ASP A 82 5.36 -7.00 0.15
N GLY A 83 5.51 -6.34 -0.98
CA GLY A 83 6.46 -6.70 -2.03
C GLY A 83 7.68 -5.79 -2.06
N TYR A 84 8.81 -6.39 -2.41
CA TYR A 84 10.07 -5.69 -2.58
C TYR A 84 9.98 -4.56 -3.61
N VAL A 85 9.31 -4.85 -4.74
CA VAL A 85 9.22 -3.91 -5.87
C VAL A 85 8.45 -2.64 -5.51
N GLU A 86 7.34 -2.77 -4.79
CA GLU A 86 6.53 -1.62 -4.39
C GLU A 86 7.29 -0.67 -3.48
N ILE A 87 8.09 -1.23 -2.58
CA ILE A 87 8.91 -0.45 -1.66
C ILE A 87 10.00 0.30 -2.44
N GLU A 88 10.70 -0.39 -3.34
CA GLU A 88 11.73 0.25 -4.17
C GLU A 88 11.15 1.38 -5.03
N ASP A 89 10.03 1.13 -5.67
CA ASP A 89 9.39 2.12 -6.55
C ASP A 89 8.96 3.37 -5.77
N SER A 90 8.44 3.16 -4.56
CA SER A 90 8.04 4.27 -3.70
C SER A 90 9.23 5.09 -3.23
N LYS A 91 10.34 4.44 -2.90
CA LYS A 91 11.56 5.14 -2.49
C LYS A 91 12.23 5.85 -3.67
N ALA A 92 12.08 5.33 -4.88
CA ALA A 92 12.63 5.97 -6.08
C ALA A 92 12.04 7.36 -6.32
N VAL A 93 10.83 7.62 -5.82
CA VAL A 93 10.18 8.93 -5.91
C VAL A 93 10.23 9.69 -4.57
N ASN A 94 11.07 9.25 -3.65
CA ASN A 94 11.26 9.83 -2.32
C ASN A 94 10.00 9.78 -1.45
N GLY A 95 9.11 8.84 -1.71
CA GLY A 95 7.92 8.61 -0.90
C GLY A 95 8.26 7.93 0.43
N ILE A 96 7.27 7.86 1.31
CA ILE A 96 7.36 7.09 2.55
C ILE A 96 6.88 5.68 2.23
N ALA A 97 7.65 4.67 2.58
CA ALA A 97 7.30 3.28 2.31
C ALA A 97 7.13 2.51 3.61
N VAL A 98 5.94 1.94 3.79
CA VAL A 98 5.61 1.08 4.93
C VAL A 98 5.51 -0.36 4.43
N GLY A 99 6.42 -1.20 4.90
CA GLY A 99 6.47 -2.61 4.51
C GLY A 99 5.59 -3.47 5.42
N LEU A 100 4.80 -4.33 4.79
CA LEU A 100 3.96 -5.31 5.49
C LEU A 100 4.69 -6.65 5.52
N ALA A 101 5.19 -7.04 6.68
CA ALA A 101 5.96 -8.26 6.86
C ALA A 101 5.19 -9.28 7.72
N THR A 102 3.95 -9.55 7.32
CA THR A 102 3.07 -10.47 8.05
C THR A 102 3.60 -11.90 8.03
N ASP A 103 3.64 -12.54 9.18
CA ASP A 103 3.87 -13.98 9.28
C ASP A 103 2.55 -14.68 8.95
N GLU A 104 2.39 -15.07 7.69
CA GLU A 104 1.15 -15.68 7.20
C GLU A 104 0.92 -17.07 7.77
N LYS A 105 2.00 -17.79 8.09
CA LYS A 105 1.92 -19.13 8.67
C LYS A 105 1.29 -19.10 10.05
N ASN A 106 1.74 -18.19 10.90
CA ASN A 106 1.23 -18.04 12.27
C ASN A 106 0.08 -17.03 12.36
N ARG A 107 -0.22 -16.32 11.30
CA ARG A 107 -1.27 -15.31 11.18
C ARG A 107 -1.14 -14.18 12.20
N CYS A 108 0.04 -13.95 12.70
CA CYS A 108 0.35 -12.83 13.60
C CYS A 108 1.85 -12.63 13.67
N GLY A 109 2.26 -11.40 13.98
CA GLY A 109 3.67 -11.06 14.13
C GLY A 109 4.40 -10.86 12.81
N ILE A 110 5.69 -10.66 12.92
CA ILE A 110 6.57 -10.31 11.80
C ILE A 110 7.30 -11.54 11.29
N ASP A 111 7.27 -11.73 9.97
CA ASP A 111 8.11 -12.69 9.26
C ASP A 111 9.50 -12.07 9.08
N ALA A 112 10.52 -12.69 9.67
CA ALA A 112 11.88 -12.16 9.67
C ALA A 112 12.48 -12.07 8.27
N TRP A 113 12.18 -13.02 7.39
CA TRP A 113 12.67 -13.01 6.01
C TRP A 113 12.05 -11.85 5.22
N LYS A 114 10.74 -11.68 5.32
CA LYS A 114 10.05 -10.56 4.68
C LYS A 114 10.57 -9.22 5.20
N ARG A 115 10.74 -9.12 6.52
CA ARG A 115 11.27 -7.91 7.15
C ARG A 115 12.62 -7.53 6.58
N SER A 116 13.56 -8.48 6.53
CA SER A 116 14.90 -8.22 6.01
C SER A 116 14.85 -7.77 4.56
N ARG A 117 14.01 -8.41 3.76
CA ARG A 117 13.85 -8.11 2.34
C ARG A 117 13.28 -6.70 2.12
N LEU A 118 12.29 -6.31 2.90
CA LEU A 118 11.66 -5.00 2.78
C LEU A 118 12.57 -3.87 3.28
N ILE A 119 13.34 -4.13 4.34
CA ILE A 119 14.36 -3.19 4.80
C ILE A 119 15.42 -2.98 3.71
N SER A 120 15.87 -4.05 3.07
CA SER A 120 16.84 -3.97 1.97
C SER A 120 16.30 -3.16 0.79
N ALA A 121 14.99 -3.20 0.56
CA ALA A 121 14.34 -2.41 -0.48
C ALA A 121 14.21 -0.93 -0.12
N GLY A 122 14.42 -0.56 1.15
CA GLY A 122 14.42 0.82 1.61
C GLY A 122 13.19 1.23 2.44
N ALA A 123 12.43 0.28 2.98
CA ALA A 123 11.25 0.61 3.77
C ALA A 123 11.60 1.50 4.97
N ASP A 124 10.79 2.52 5.19
CA ASP A 124 10.93 3.44 6.32
C ASP A 124 10.35 2.87 7.61
N LEU A 125 9.34 2.01 7.48
CA LEU A 125 8.65 1.40 8.60
C LEU A 125 8.24 -0.01 8.21
N ILE A 126 8.35 -0.95 9.15
CA ILE A 126 7.90 -2.33 8.97
C ILE A 126 6.80 -2.62 9.98
N ILE A 127 5.68 -3.12 9.50
CA ILE A 127 4.55 -3.53 10.34
C ILE A 127 4.13 -4.95 10.01
N PRO A 128 3.61 -5.70 10.99
CA PRO A 128 3.08 -7.04 10.70
C PRO A 128 1.73 -6.98 9.98
N ASP A 129 0.91 -6.02 10.35
CA ASP A 129 -0.45 -5.84 9.82
C ASP A 129 -1.00 -4.48 10.28
N PHE A 130 -2.31 -4.24 10.10
CA PHE A 130 -2.95 -2.98 10.46
C PHE A 130 -3.56 -2.98 11.87
N ARG A 131 -3.23 -3.97 12.70
CA ARG A 131 -3.84 -4.12 14.03
C ARG A 131 -3.58 -2.90 14.94
N GLU A 132 -2.37 -2.36 14.91
CA GLU A 132 -1.97 -1.22 15.73
C GLU A 132 -1.88 0.05 14.89
N PHE A 133 -2.90 0.31 14.09
CA PHE A 133 -2.90 1.43 13.15
C PHE A 133 -2.76 2.78 13.85
N HIS A 134 -3.19 2.91 15.11
CA HIS A 134 -3.01 4.17 15.85
C HIS A 134 -1.54 4.56 16.00
N ALA A 135 -0.65 3.59 16.17
CA ALA A 135 0.79 3.87 16.22
C ALA A 135 1.32 4.33 14.86
N ILE A 136 0.81 3.74 13.78
CA ILE A 136 1.16 4.12 12.41
C ILE A 136 0.65 5.53 12.11
N GLU A 137 -0.57 5.82 12.51
CA GLU A 137 -1.18 7.14 12.38
C GLU A 137 -0.32 8.21 13.05
N ALA A 138 0.13 7.96 14.28
CA ALA A 138 0.99 8.88 15.00
C ALA A 138 2.32 9.11 14.28
N TYR A 139 2.89 8.06 13.70
CA TYR A 139 4.14 8.16 12.94
C TYR A 139 3.98 9.02 11.67
N LEU A 140 2.89 8.79 10.92
CA LEU A 140 2.67 9.45 9.62
C LEU A 140 2.27 10.91 9.75
N PHE A 141 1.53 11.25 10.79
CA PHE A 141 0.89 12.57 10.93
C PHE A 141 1.37 13.36 12.14
N SER A 142 2.50 12.97 12.70
CA SER A 142 3.09 13.71 13.83
C SER A 142 3.75 15.01 13.41
#